data_8fe1f809343c62677983b61a3fbfd230
#
_entry.id   8fe1f809343c62677983b61a3fbfd230
#
_cell.length_a   1.000
_cell.length_b   1.000
_cell.length_c   1.000
_cell.angle_alpha   90.00
_cell.angle_beta   90.00
_cell.angle_gamma   90.00
#
_symmetry.space_group_name_H-M   'P 1'
#
loop_
_entity.id
_entity.type
_entity.pdbx_description
1 polymer ?
#
loop_
_entity_poly.entity_id
_entity_poly.type
_entity_poly.pdbx_seq_one_letter_code
_entity_poly.pdbx_strand_id
1 'polypeptide(L)'
;MTGLVEGIELTAWLAAGYALALVLVAYGIDLLAKRAHLANDEQQTQGFVYHEDHDAWLCPEDQWLWPKSFDPDNRVMRYRGSPQVCNSCPVKDTCTTSDDGKEVGRTVDAWPSSESARFHRGIACAVTVLAVVFPVVASFTVQHWPSQLVLLVVGGLTAVAGIPLWSHLRHSPVDPDGVLFKSLDENLEERAAAIEAVQRRRTSYASDRRPDPDAPVPLTLGRTRYASERKRAEENV
;
A
#
# COMPACT_ATOMS: atom_id res chain seq x y z
N MET A 1 21.85 -42.92 -25.32
CA MET A 1 21.38 -42.06 -24.19
C MET A 1 20.99 -42.87 -22.96
N THR A 2 20.67 -44.14 -23.06
CA THR A 2 20.32 -45.02 -21.93
C THR A 2 21.48 -45.32 -20.96
N GLY A 3 22.73 -45.39 -21.39
CA GLY A 3 23.86 -45.71 -20.53
C GLY A 3 24.30 -44.62 -19.53
N LEU A 4 23.88 -43.36 -19.72
CA LEU A 4 24.17 -42.27 -18.78
C LEU A 4 23.22 -42.29 -17.58
N VAL A 5 22.01 -42.81 -17.76
CA VAL A 5 21.00 -42.90 -16.70
C VAL A 5 21.24 -44.11 -15.80
N GLU A 6 21.78 -45.19 -16.32
CA GLU A 6 22.09 -46.41 -15.55
C GLU A 6 23.29 -46.26 -14.60
N GLY A 7 24.14 -45.22 -14.77
CA GLY A 7 25.29 -44.95 -13.91
C GLY A 7 25.03 -43.92 -12.79
N ILE A 8 23.81 -43.37 -12.69
CA ILE A 8 23.47 -42.36 -11.68
C ILE A 8 22.83 -43.03 -10.47
N GLU A 9 23.40 -42.78 -9.28
CA GLU A 9 22.88 -43.31 -8.02
C GLU A 9 21.48 -42.76 -7.71
N LEU A 10 20.62 -43.62 -7.13
CA LEU A 10 19.26 -43.22 -6.70
C LEU A 10 19.31 -42.03 -5.73
N THR A 11 20.32 -41.98 -4.89
CA THR A 11 20.55 -40.86 -3.96
C THR A 11 20.71 -39.51 -4.67
N ALA A 12 21.41 -39.49 -5.82
CA ALA A 12 21.58 -38.29 -6.63
C ALA A 12 20.23 -37.83 -7.24
N TRP A 13 19.39 -38.75 -7.72
CA TRP A 13 18.07 -38.43 -8.22
C TRP A 13 17.13 -37.88 -7.15
N LEU A 14 17.16 -38.46 -5.97
CA LEU A 14 16.35 -38.00 -4.82
C LEU A 14 16.82 -36.61 -4.36
N ALA A 15 18.12 -36.38 -4.28
CA ALA A 15 18.68 -35.08 -3.89
C ALA A 15 18.35 -34.00 -4.94
N ALA A 16 18.47 -34.31 -6.25
CA ALA A 16 18.11 -33.42 -7.32
C ALA A 16 16.62 -33.08 -7.31
N GLY A 17 15.76 -34.09 -7.16
CA GLY A 17 14.31 -33.91 -7.05
C GLY A 17 13.91 -33.05 -5.84
N TYR A 18 14.55 -33.25 -4.70
CA TYR A 18 14.32 -32.47 -3.49
C TYR A 18 14.75 -31.01 -3.67
N ALA A 19 15.91 -30.75 -4.29
CA ALA A 19 16.39 -29.41 -4.57
C ALA A 19 15.42 -28.64 -5.50
N LEU A 20 14.90 -29.30 -6.55
CA LEU A 20 13.90 -28.70 -7.42
C LEU A 20 12.58 -28.43 -6.68
N ALA A 21 12.13 -29.35 -5.82
CA ALA A 21 10.94 -29.16 -4.98
C ALA A 21 11.11 -27.93 -4.05
N LEU A 22 12.27 -27.74 -3.46
CA LEU A 22 12.55 -26.57 -2.63
C LEU A 22 12.45 -25.25 -3.42
N VAL A 23 12.92 -25.21 -4.67
CA VAL A 23 12.76 -24.02 -5.53
C VAL A 23 11.27 -23.75 -5.78
N LEU A 24 10.48 -24.77 -6.09
CA LEU A 24 9.04 -24.62 -6.28
C LEU A 24 8.35 -24.12 -5.00
N VAL A 25 8.74 -24.63 -3.85
CA VAL A 25 8.23 -24.15 -2.55
C VAL A 25 8.60 -22.68 -2.32
N ALA A 26 9.83 -22.27 -2.61
CA ALA A 26 10.28 -20.88 -2.47
C ALA A 26 9.44 -19.92 -3.32
N TYR A 27 9.20 -20.25 -4.59
CA TYR A 27 8.32 -19.47 -5.46
C TYR A 27 6.85 -19.51 -5.01
N GLY A 28 6.40 -20.67 -4.50
CA GLY A 28 5.06 -20.82 -3.91
C GLY A 28 4.84 -19.88 -2.73
N ILE A 29 5.80 -19.81 -1.82
CA ILE A 29 5.75 -18.90 -0.65
C ILE A 29 5.69 -17.44 -1.13
N ASP A 30 6.56 -17.02 -2.04
CA ASP A 30 6.58 -15.64 -2.56
C ASP A 30 5.27 -15.28 -3.26
N LEU A 31 4.75 -16.17 -4.10
CA LEU A 31 3.51 -15.95 -4.84
C LEU A 31 2.29 -15.88 -3.93
N LEU A 32 2.20 -16.79 -2.94
CA LEU A 32 1.10 -16.83 -1.99
C LEU A 32 1.13 -15.60 -1.07
N ALA A 33 2.30 -15.21 -0.59
CA ALA A 33 2.45 -14.01 0.22
C ALA A 33 2.06 -12.74 -0.55
N LYS A 34 2.49 -12.62 -1.82
CA LYS A 34 2.08 -11.52 -2.69
C LYS A 34 0.57 -11.48 -2.94
N ARG A 35 -0.04 -12.64 -3.21
CA ARG A 35 -1.50 -12.73 -3.41
C ARG A 35 -2.27 -12.37 -2.15
N ALA A 36 -1.84 -12.88 -0.99
CA ALA A 36 -2.46 -12.56 0.28
C ALA A 36 -2.39 -11.06 0.60
N HIS A 37 -1.25 -10.42 0.31
CA HIS A 37 -1.08 -8.98 0.49
C HIS A 37 -2.04 -8.19 -0.41
N LEU A 38 -2.08 -8.49 -1.71
CA LEU A 38 -2.97 -7.82 -2.65
C LEU A 38 -4.46 -8.03 -2.30
N ALA A 39 -4.85 -9.24 -1.91
CA ALA A 39 -6.22 -9.52 -1.51
C ALA A 39 -6.62 -8.76 -0.22
N ASN A 40 -5.70 -8.63 0.73
CA ASN A 40 -5.95 -7.85 1.94
C ASN A 40 -6.10 -6.36 1.63
N ASP A 41 -5.25 -5.80 0.77
CA ASP A 41 -5.33 -4.41 0.33
C ASP A 41 -6.67 -4.16 -0.39
N GLU A 42 -7.08 -5.05 -1.28
CA GLU A 42 -8.36 -4.96 -1.99
C GLU A 42 -9.56 -5.00 -1.03
N GLN A 43 -9.53 -5.89 -0.02
CA GLN A 43 -10.59 -5.96 0.98
C GLN A 43 -10.68 -4.69 1.84
N GLN A 44 -9.54 -4.10 2.20
CA GLN A 44 -9.51 -2.87 3.01
C GLN A 44 -10.00 -1.65 2.24
N THR A 45 -9.79 -1.64 0.92
CA THR A 45 -10.13 -0.53 0.03
C THR A 45 -11.45 -0.73 -0.71
N GLN A 46 -12.16 -1.83 -0.47
CA GLN A 46 -13.39 -2.15 -1.20
C GLN A 46 -14.44 -1.04 -1.08
N GLY A 47 -14.86 -0.51 -2.22
CA GLY A 47 -15.81 0.60 -2.30
C GLY A 47 -15.22 1.99 -2.11
N PHE A 48 -13.93 2.09 -1.78
CA PHE A 48 -13.22 3.37 -1.67
C PHE A 48 -12.50 3.68 -2.99
N VAL A 49 -12.53 4.95 -3.41
CA VAL A 49 -11.86 5.43 -4.62
C VAL A 49 -10.71 6.34 -4.23
N TYR A 50 -9.51 6.02 -4.70
CA TYR A 50 -8.35 6.87 -4.47
C TYR A 50 -8.27 7.98 -5.51
N HIS A 51 -8.08 9.21 -5.07
CA HIS A 51 -7.89 10.40 -5.90
C HIS A 51 -6.45 10.91 -5.75
N GLU A 52 -5.66 10.75 -6.80
CA GLU A 52 -4.25 11.17 -6.81
C GLU A 52 -4.09 12.67 -6.66
N ASP A 53 -4.99 13.46 -7.27
CA ASP A 53 -4.94 14.92 -7.24
C ASP A 53 -5.02 15.50 -5.81
N HIS A 54 -5.67 14.79 -4.91
CA HIS A 54 -5.90 15.21 -3.52
C HIS A 54 -5.11 14.38 -2.51
N ASP A 55 -4.44 13.33 -2.96
CA ASP A 55 -3.84 12.31 -2.09
C ASP A 55 -4.83 11.87 -0.99
N ALA A 56 -6.03 11.48 -1.40
CA ALA A 56 -7.11 11.14 -0.48
C ALA A 56 -8.02 10.05 -1.05
N TRP A 57 -8.70 9.32 -0.18
CA TRP A 57 -9.69 8.34 -0.54
C TRP A 57 -11.10 8.92 -0.40
N LEU A 58 -11.96 8.63 -1.35
CA LEU A 58 -13.39 8.92 -1.29
C LEU A 58 -14.13 7.65 -0.86
N CYS A 59 -14.93 7.73 0.21
CA CYS A 59 -15.74 6.61 0.65
C CYS A 59 -17.07 6.53 -0.14
N PRO A 60 -17.77 5.38 -0.12
CA PRO A 60 -19.06 5.22 -0.81
C PRO A 60 -20.14 6.22 -0.39
N GLU A 61 -20.03 6.80 0.80
CA GLU A 61 -20.94 7.84 1.34
C GLU A 61 -20.38 9.26 1.12
N ASP A 62 -19.57 9.46 0.07
CA ASP A 62 -19.02 10.75 -0.36
C ASP A 62 -18.23 11.51 0.72
N GLN A 63 -17.58 10.77 1.63
CA GLN A 63 -16.70 11.36 2.63
C GLN A 63 -15.24 11.12 2.30
N TRP A 64 -14.40 12.15 2.54
CA TRP A 64 -12.99 12.09 2.28
C TRP A 64 -12.22 11.52 3.47
N LEU A 65 -11.31 10.58 3.16
CA LEU A 65 -10.31 10.09 4.09
C LEU A 65 -8.98 10.75 3.73
N TRP A 66 -8.43 11.51 4.66
CA TRP A 66 -7.19 12.25 4.47
C TRP A 66 -6.00 11.47 5.02
N PRO A 67 -4.78 11.68 4.47
CA PRO A 67 -3.57 11.08 5.01
C PRO A 67 -3.37 11.57 6.45
N LYS A 68 -3.17 10.63 7.36
CA LYS A 68 -3.01 10.92 8.79
C LYS A 68 -1.63 10.60 9.30
N SER A 69 -1.07 9.46 8.91
CA SER A 69 0.24 9.02 9.36
C SER A 69 0.90 8.15 8.32
N PHE A 70 2.22 8.20 8.29
CA PHE A 70 3.04 7.30 7.49
C PHE A 70 3.76 6.33 8.43
N ASP A 71 3.71 5.05 8.08
CA ASP A 71 4.44 3.99 8.75
C ASP A 71 5.72 3.71 7.93
N PRO A 72 6.90 4.13 8.41
CA PRO A 72 8.15 3.97 7.66
C PRO A 72 8.59 2.51 7.56
N ASP A 73 8.30 1.68 8.56
CA ASP A 73 8.74 0.29 8.63
C ASP A 73 7.97 -0.58 7.61
N ASN A 74 6.67 -0.36 7.52
CA ASN A 74 5.81 -1.04 6.56
C ASN A 74 5.62 -0.26 5.26
N ARG A 75 6.10 0.97 5.18
CA ARG A 75 5.96 1.89 4.03
C ARG A 75 4.51 2.04 3.57
N VAL A 76 3.64 2.22 4.57
CA VAL A 76 2.19 2.35 4.39
C VAL A 76 1.75 3.74 4.82
N MET A 77 1.12 4.49 3.90
CA MET A 77 0.41 5.70 4.23
C MET A 77 -0.98 5.32 4.75
N ARG A 78 -1.34 5.85 5.92
CA ARG A 78 -2.63 5.62 6.57
C ARG A 78 -3.53 6.83 6.37
N TYR A 79 -4.69 6.59 5.80
CA TYR A 79 -5.73 7.59 5.57
C TYR A 79 -6.87 7.34 6.56
N ARG A 80 -7.44 8.41 7.10
CA ARG A 80 -8.53 8.29 8.07
C ARG A 80 -9.65 9.27 7.78
N GLY A 81 -10.88 8.77 7.88
CA GLY A 81 -12.09 9.59 7.86
C GLY A 81 -12.32 10.31 9.18
N SER A 82 -13.09 11.39 9.14
CA SER A 82 -13.46 12.13 10.38
C SER A 82 -14.26 11.22 11.32
N PRO A 83 -13.85 11.07 12.60
CA PRO A 83 -14.58 10.26 13.57
C PRO A 83 -16.02 10.71 13.75
N GLN A 84 -16.25 12.02 13.76
CA GLN A 84 -17.61 12.58 13.95
C GLN A 84 -18.55 12.17 12.82
N VAL A 85 -18.05 12.17 11.57
CA VAL A 85 -18.83 11.79 10.39
C VAL A 85 -19.01 10.28 10.33
N CYS A 86 -17.93 9.52 10.53
CA CYS A 86 -17.97 8.06 10.49
C CYS A 86 -18.88 7.47 11.58
N ASN A 87 -18.89 8.06 12.79
CA ASN A 87 -19.72 7.56 13.89
C ASN A 87 -21.22 7.86 13.72
N SER A 88 -21.58 8.85 12.90
CA SER A 88 -22.96 9.16 12.55
C SER A 88 -23.40 8.55 11.22
N CYS A 89 -22.53 7.82 10.55
CA CYS A 89 -22.77 7.24 9.23
C CYS A 89 -23.77 6.06 9.30
N PRO A 90 -24.78 5.98 8.42
CA PRO A 90 -25.77 4.91 8.41
C PRO A 90 -25.17 3.52 8.14
N VAL A 91 -24.02 3.47 7.48
CA VAL A 91 -23.31 2.22 7.14
C VAL A 91 -22.14 1.93 8.07
N LYS A 92 -22.03 2.60 9.23
CA LYS A 92 -20.93 2.42 10.17
C LYS A 92 -20.69 0.96 10.51
N ASP A 93 -21.73 0.23 10.88
CA ASP A 93 -21.64 -1.15 11.38
C ASP A 93 -21.05 -2.13 10.36
N THR A 94 -21.23 -1.85 9.07
CA THR A 94 -20.67 -2.65 7.97
C THR A 94 -19.32 -2.13 7.49
N CYS A 95 -19.00 -0.86 7.76
CA CYS A 95 -17.79 -0.19 7.28
C CYS A 95 -16.62 -0.29 8.27
N THR A 96 -16.86 0.01 9.55
CA THR A 96 -15.81 0.00 10.57
C THR A 96 -16.36 -0.20 11.98
N THR A 97 -15.65 -0.99 12.77
CA THR A 97 -15.92 -1.16 14.20
C THR A 97 -15.24 -0.10 15.07
N SER A 98 -14.35 0.72 14.48
CA SER A 98 -13.60 1.75 15.19
C SER A 98 -14.42 3.00 15.40
N ASP A 99 -14.35 3.57 16.61
CA ASP A 99 -14.93 4.88 16.92
C ASP A 99 -14.04 6.05 16.49
N ASP A 100 -12.79 5.78 16.15
CA ASP A 100 -11.82 6.76 15.62
C ASP A 100 -11.99 7.06 14.14
N GLY A 101 -13.01 6.49 13.48
CA GLY A 101 -13.26 6.59 12.06
C GLY A 101 -12.65 5.44 11.25
N LYS A 102 -13.06 5.31 9.98
CA LYS A 102 -12.51 4.32 9.06
C LYS A 102 -11.08 4.67 8.70
N GLU A 103 -10.20 3.69 8.83
CA GLU A 103 -8.80 3.79 8.39
C GLU A 103 -8.56 2.90 7.17
N VAL A 104 -7.86 3.43 6.18
CA VAL A 104 -7.44 2.73 4.96
C VAL A 104 -5.94 2.93 4.80
N GLY A 105 -5.21 1.83 4.62
CA GLY A 105 -3.79 1.84 4.31
C GLY A 105 -3.54 1.82 2.81
N ARG A 106 -2.52 2.55 2.35
CA ARG A 106 -2.00 2.45 0.98
C ARG A 106 -0.51 2.18 1.04
N THR A 107 -0.08 1.09 0.41
CA THR A 107 1.34 0.82 0.19
C THR A 107 1.92 1.83 -0.80
N VAL A 108 2.99 2.50 -0.41
CA VAL A 108 3.63 3.53 -1.24
C VAL A 108 4.50 2.89 -2.31
N ASP A 109 5.14 1.77 -1.99
CA ASP A 109 6.08 1.10 -2.88
C ASP A 109 5.58 -0.26 -3.35
N ALA A 110 6.16 -0.71 -4.48
CA ALA A 110 5.86 -2.02 -5.05
C ALA A 110 6.40 -3.17 -4.16
N TRP A 111 5.75 -4.34 -4.24
CA TRP A 111 6.21 -5.57 -3.60
C TRP A 111 7.67 -5.92 -3.97
N PRO A 112 8.51 -6.29 -3.00
CA PRO A 112 8.32 -6.42 -1.55
C PRO A 112 8.88 -5.19 -0.80
N SER A 113 8.05 -4.25 -0.46
CA SER A 113 8.49 -2.98 0.16
C SER A 113 8.30 -2.94 1.68
N SER A 114 7.21 -3.53 2.20
CA SER A 114 6.94 -3.56 3.63
C SER A 114 7.88 -4.53 4.37
N GLU A 115 8.03 -4.33 5.68
CA GLU A 115 8.79 -5.24 6.53
C GLU A 115 8.23 -6.67 6.46
N SER A 116 6.92 -6.82 6.53
CA SER A 116 6.24 -8.11 6.38
C SER A 116 6.51 -8.75 5.02
N ALA A 117 6.48 -7.98 3.92
CA ALA A 117 6.81 -8.46 2.59
C ALA A 117 8.26 -8.94 2.49
N ARG A 118 9.19 -8.18 3.06
CA ARG A 118 10.63 -8.54 3.11
C ARG A 118 10.85 -9.80 3.94
N PHE A 119 10.13 -9.97 5.04
CA PHE A 119 10.21 -11.18 5.86
C PHE A 119 9.82 -12.43 5.06
N HIS A 120 8.65 -12.42 4.39
CA HIS A 120 8.21 -13.54 3.56
C HIS A 120 9.17 -13.81 2.39
N ARG A 121 9.66 -12.76 1.76
CA ARG A 121 10.68 -12.86 0.72
C ARG A 121 12.00 -13.41 1.26
N GLY A 122 12.38 -13.03 2.47
CA GLY A 122 13.55 -13.55 3.18
C GLY A 122 13.46 -15.07 3.43
N ILE A 123 12.28 -15.55 3.82
CA ILE A 123 12.02 -17.01 3.95
C ILE A 123 12.20 -17.71 2.60
N ALA A 124 11.62 -17.17 1.52
CA ALA A 124 11.78 -17.73 0.18
C ALA A 124 13.26 -17.76 -0.23
N CYS A 125 14.02 -16.70 0.05
CA CYS A 125 15.47 -16.67 -0.19
C CYS A 125 16.21 -17.73 0.63
N ALA A 126 15.89 -17.92 1.91
CA ALA A 126 16.51 -18.96 2.74
C ALA A 126 16.24 -20.36 2.18
N VAL A 127 15.02 -20.63 1.70
CA VAL A 127 14.69 -21.90 1.04
C VAL A 127 15.48 -22.09 -0.26
N THR A 128 15.73 -21.03 -1.04
CA THR A 128 16.59 -21.15 -2.24
C THR A 128 18.05 -21.43 -1.88
N VAL A 129 18.56 -20.89 -0.77
CA VAL A 129 19.89 -21.25 -0.29
C VAL A 129 19.98 -22.75 0.02
N LEU A 130 18.98 -23.30 0.71
CA LEU A 130 18.91 -24.73 0.99
C LEU A 130 18.82 -25.55 -0.30
N ALA A 131 18.06 -25.09 -1.30
CA ALA A 131 17.93 -25.74 -2.61
C ALA A 131 19.27 -25.81 -3.38
N VAL A 132 20.16 -24.85 -3.15
CA VAL A 132 21.51 -24.83 -3.76
C VAL A 132 22.50 -25.66 -2.91
N VAL A 133 22.53 -25.43 -1.60
CA VAL A 133 23.50 -26.04 -0.70
C VAL A 133 23.31 -27.57 -0.63
N PHE A 134 22.07 -28.02 -0.57
CA PHE A 134 21.74 -29.43 -0.42
C PHE A 134 22.36 -30.33 -1.53
N PRO A 135 22.13 -30.07 -2.85
CA PRO A 135 22.74 -30.90 -3.89
C PRO A 135 24.26 -30.75 -3.95
N VAL A 136 24.80 -29.57 -3.63
CA VAL A 136 26.26 -29.36 -3.54
C VAL A 136 26.88 -30.22 -2.45
N VAL A 137 26.29 -30.24 -1.25
CA VAL A 137 26.77 -31.09 -0.15
C VAL A 137 26.56 -32.55 -0.50
N ALA A 138 25.45 -32.94 -1.08
CA ALA A 138 25.19 -34.31 -1.52
C ALA A 138 26.21 -34.78 -2.56
N SER A 139 26.77 -33.89 -3.39
CA SER A 139 27.78 -34.25 -4.39
C SER A 139 29.06 -34.82 -3.78
N PHE A 140 29.41 -34.46 -2.52
CA PHE A 140 30.57 -35.01 -1.78
C PHE A 140 30.32 -36.39 -1.19
N THR A 141 29.06 -36.85 -1.11
CA THR A 141 28.70 -38.16 -0.55
C THR A 141 28.57 -39.24 -1.59
N VAL A 142 28.36 -38.87 -2.86
CA VAL A 142 28.28 -39.80 -3.98
C VAL A 142 29.66 -40.15 -4.52
N GLN A 143 29.86 -41.42 -4.88
CA GLN A 143 31.20 -41.91 -5.30
C GLN A 143 31.38 -41.87 -6.84
N HIS A 144 30.30 -41.91 -7.59
CA HIS A 144 30.33 -41.93 -9.04
C HIS A 144 30.32 -40.51 -9.64
N TRP A 145 31.33 -40.18 -10.43
CA TRP A 145 31.48 -38.86 -11.05
C TRP A 145 30.27 -38.39 -11.88
N PRO A 146 29.48 -39.26 -12.57
CA PRO A 146 28.29 -38.79 -13.27
C PRO A 146 27.22 -38.28 -12.29
N SER A 147 27.08 -38.92 -11.13
CA SER A 147 26.16 -38.49 -10.07
C SER A 147 26.58 -37.14 -9.47
N GLN A 148 27.88 -36.93 -9.27
CA GLN A 148 28.42 -35.65 -8.81
C GLN A 148 28.13 -34.53 -9.82
N LEU A 149 28.36 -34.78 -11.12
CA LEU A 149 28.07 -33.81 -12.17
C LEU A 149 26.59 -33.41 -12.21
N VAL A 150 25.67 -34.37 -12.12
CA VAL A 150 24.23 -34.09 -12.07
C VAL A 150 23.89 -33.18 -10.91
N LEU A 151 24.40 -33.45 -9.72
CA LEU A 151 24.13 -32.65 -8.51
C LEU A 151 24.70 -31.24 -8.61
N LEU A 152 25.89 -31.08 -9.16
CA LEU A 152 26.51 -29.76 -9.40
C LEU A 152 25.73 -28.96 -10.44
N VAL A 153 25.28 -29.60 -11.53
CA VAL A 153 24.44 -28.94 -12.55
C VAL A 153 23.10 -28.52 -11.95
N VAL A 154 22.45 -29.39 -11.16
CA VAL A 154 21.20 -29.04 -10.47
C VAL A 154 21.43 -27.89 -9.48
N GLY A 155 22.52 -27.92 -8.70
CA GLY A 155 22.87 -26.83 -7.80
C GLY A 155 23.08 -25.51 -8.54
N GLY A 156 23.74 -25.53 -9.69
CA GLY A 156 23.88 -24.36 -10.58
C GLY A 156 22.55 -23.85 -11.13
N LEU A 157 21.69 -24.76 -11.61
CA LEU A 157 20.36 -24.40 -12.13
C LEU A 157 19.47 -23.80 -11.02
N THR A 158 19.48 -24.38 -9.82
CA THR A 158 18.71 -23.84 -8.67
C THR A 158 19.24 -22.48 -8.23
N ALA A 159 20.56 -22.25 -8.27
CA ALA A 159 21.15 -20.95 -8.00
C ALA A 159 20.70 -19.89 -9.02
N VAL A 160 20.72 -20.21 -10.32
CA VAL A 160 20.24 -19.31 -11.37
C VAL A 160 18.73 -19.04 -11.23
N ALA A 161 17.95 -20.09 -10.96
CA ALA A 161 16.50 -19.95 -10.71
C ALA A 161 16.19 -19.09 -9.47
N GLY A 162 17.09 -19.04 -8.48
CA GLY A 162 16.94 -18.19 -7.30
C GLY A 162 17.15 -16.69 -7.56
N ILE A 163 17.89 -16.29 -8.61
CA ILE A 163 18.27 -14.88 -8.88
C ILE A 163 17.09 -13.90 -8.82
N PRO A 164 15.91 -14.19 -9.42
CA PRO A 164 14.77 -13.28 -9.37
C PRO A 164 14.27 -13.01 -7.95
N LEU A 165 14.33 -14.01 -7.05
CA LEU A 165 13.94 -13.86 -5.66
C LEU A 165 14.90 -12.94 -4.88
N TRP A 166 16.18 -12.91 -5.25
CA TRP A 166 17.22 -12.08 -4.63
C TRP A 166 17.31 -10.68 -5.23
N SER A 167 16.64 -10.41 -6.35
CA SER A 167 16.72 -9.12 -7.05
C SER A 167 16.28 -7.94 -6.18
N HIS A 168 15.36 -8.16 -5.22
CA HIS A 168 14.87 -7.12 -4.32
C HIS A 168 15.97 -6.54 -3.42
N LEU A 169 16.99 -7.31 -3.07
CA LEU A 169 18.12 -6.81 -2.26
C LEU A 169 18.94 -5.73 -2.98
N ARG A 170 18.86 -5.69 -4.32
CA ARG A 170 19.53 -4.68 -5.15
C ARG A 170 18.70 -3.44 -5.39
N HIS A 171 17.37 -3.55 -5.28
CA HIS A 171 16.43 -2.49 -5.65
C HIS A 171 15.65 -1.92 -4.47
N SER A 172 15.74 -2.52 -3.28
CA SER A 172 15.13 -1.94 -2.10
C SER A 172 15.91 -0.70 -1.70
N PRO A 173 15.28 0.47 -1.64
CA PRO A 173 15.93 1.63 -1.07
C PRO A 173 16.23 1.32 0.39
N VAL A 174 17.51 1.12 0.70
CA VAL A 174 18.01 0.92 2.06
C VAL A 174 17.99 2.22 2.84
N ASP A 175 17.88 3.34 2.11
CA ASP A 175 18.00 4.68 2.64
C ASP A 175 16.62 5.33 2.78
N PRO A 176 16.07 5.44 4.01
CA PRO A 176 14.87 6.22 4.24
C PRO A 176 15.08 7.73 3.99
N ASP A 177 16.34 8.20 3.95
CA ASP A 177 16.68 9.63 3.79
C ASP A 177 16.37 10.17 2.38
N GLY A 178 16.14 9.31 1.38
CA GLY A 178 15.74 9.71 0.02
C GLY A 178 14.25 10.00 -0.15
N VAL A 179 13.39 9.62 0.79
CA VAL A 179 11.97 9.95 0.77
C VAL A 179 11.79 11.18 1.66
N LEU A 180 11.32 12.28 1.08
CA LEU A 180 10.91 13.47 1.83
C LEU A 180 9.72 13.12 2.72
N PHE A 181 10.02 12.59 3.90
CA PHE A 181 9.02 12.39 4.93
C PHE A 181 8.66 13.74 5.51
N LYS A 182 7.52 14.28 5.10
CA LYS A 182 6.89 15.30 5.90
C LYS A 182 6.28 14.60 7.10
N SER A 183 6.70 15.00 8.28
CA SER A 183 6.09 14.50 9.52
C SER A 183 4.59 14.84 9.50
N LEU A 184 3.79 14.09 10.25
CA LEU A 184 2.36 14.41 10.37
C LEU A 184 2.17 15.85 10.87
N ASP A 185 3.05 16.31 11.76
CA ASP A 185 3.00 17.65 12.33
C ASP A 185 3.32 18.72 11.28
N GLU A 186 4.31 18.52 10.41
CA GLU A 186 4.58 19.43 9.27
C GLU A 186 3.42 19.49 8.28
N ASN A 187 2.78 18.36 7.99
CA ASN A 187 1.59 18.35 7.14
C ASN A 187 0.40 19.07 7.79
N LEU A 188 0.23 18.93 9.11
CA LEU A 188 -0.81 19.64 9.86
C LEU A 188 -0.51 21.15 9.92
N GLU A 189 0.73 21.54 10.13
CA GLU A 189 1.17 22.95 10.11
C GLU A 189 1.00 23.58 8.73
N GLU A 190 1.41 22.91 7.64
CA GLU A 190 1.18 23.40 6.28
C GLU A 190 -0.31 23.57 5.96
N ARG A 191 -1.15 22.62 6.39
CA ARG A 191 -2.61 22.71 6.22
C ARG A 191 -3.20 23.82 7.05
N ALA A 192 -2.78 23.97 8.30
CA ALA A 192 -3.20 25.06 9.16
C ALA A 192 -2.79 26.42 8.55
N ALA A 193 -1.57 26.52 8.05
CA ALA A 193 -1.08 27.73 7.36
C ALA A 193 -1.86 28.00 6.06
N ALA A 194 -2.19 26.98 5.28
CA ALA A 194 -2.99 27.11 4.06
C ALA A 194 -4.43 27.57 4.38
N ILE A 195 -5.07 26.97 5.40
CA ILE A 195 -6.40 27.39 5.87
C ILE A 195 -6.37 28.85 6.35
N GLU A 196 -5.36 29.20 7.13
CA GLU A 196 -5.19 30.56 7.64
C GLU A 196 -4.96 31.57 6.50
N ALA A 197 -4.16 31.19 5.49
CA ALA A 197 -3.95 32.01 4.30
C ALA A 197 -5.25 32.25 3.52
N VAL A 198 -6.09 31.22 3.38
CA VAL A 198 -7.41 31.33 2.76
C VAL A 198 -8.34 32.22 3.59
N GLN A 199 -8.33 32.05 4.91
CA GLN A 199 -9.13 32.88 5.81
C GLN A 199 -8.66 34.34 5.79
N ARG A 200 -7.35 34.62 5.78
CA ARG A 200 -6.80 35.96 5.64
C ARG A 200 -7.23 36.61 4.32
N ARG A 201 -7.19 35.86 3.21
CA ARG A 201 -7.69 36.36 1.92
C ARG A 201 -9.18 36.70 2.00
N ARG A 202 -10.01 35.82 2.61
CA ARG A 202 -11.45 36.09 2.78
C ARG A 202 -11.73 37.30 3.64
N THR A 203 -11.00 37.48 4.74
CA THR A 203 -11.13 38.64 5.62
C THR A 203 -10.62 39.91 4.93
N SER A 204 -9.53 39.88 4.15
CA SER A 204 -9.06 40.99 3.34
C SER A 204 -10.12 41.42 2.33
N TYR A 205 -10.69 40.47 1.56
CA TYR A 205 -11.81 40.79 0.63
C TYR A 205 -13.07 41.30 1.34
N ALA A 206 -13.34 40.86 2.55
CA ALA A 206 -14.46 41.35 3.34
C ALA A 206 -14.21 42.76 3.89
N SER A 207 -12.96 43.10 4.26
CA SER A 207 -12.59 44.42 4.72
C SER A 207 -12.54 45.45 3.60
N ASP A 208 -12.10 45.05 2.38
CA ASP A 208 -12.12 45.91 1.20
C ASP A 208 -13.54 46.24 0.70
N ARG A 209 -14.51 45.45 1.10
CA ARG A 209 -15.95 45.70 0.80
C ARG A 209 -16.69 46.35 1.97
N ARG A 210 -16.01 46.75 3.04
CA ARG A 210 -16.69 47.46 4.09
C ARG A 210 -17.14 48.81 3.51
N PRO A 211 -18.46 49.04 3.38
CA PRO A 211 -18.88 50.36 2.98
C PRO A 211 -18.38 51.37 3.97
N ASP A 212 -17.97 52.54 3.45
CA ASP A 212 -17.60 53.67 4.27
C ASP A 212 -18.63 53.84 5.38
N PRO A 213 -18.28 53.91 6.66
CA PRO A 213 -19.21 54.09 7.77
C PRO A 213 -20.12 55.30 7.60
N ASP A 214 -19.70 56.30 6.80
CA ASP A 214 -20.46 57.50 6.50
C ASP A 214 -21.22 57.42 5.16
N ALA A 215 -21.08 56.32 4.40
CA ALA A 215 -21.82 56.12 3.18
C ALA A 215 -23.29 55.75 3.49
N PRO A 216 -24.30 56.36 2.83
CA PRO A 216 -25.69 55.94 3.05
C PRO A 216 -25.86 54.48 2.68
N VAL A 217 -26.24 53.65 3.67
CA VAL A 217 -26.48 52.23 3.49
C VAL A 217 -27.56 52.07 2.42
N PRO A 218 -27.26 51.54 1.23
CA PRO A 218 -28.31 51.26 0.25
C PRO A 218 -29.23 50.24 0.87
N LEU A 219 -30.40 50.65 1.33
CA LEU A 219 -31.48 49.75 1.70
C LEU A 219 -31.94 49.06 0.41
N THR A 220 -31.20 48.06 -0.02
CA THR A 220 -31.69 47.06 -0.92
C THR A 220 -32.79 46.31 -0.17
N LEU A 221 -34.04 46.82 -0.35
CA LEU A 221 -35.26 46.03 -0.14
C LEU A 221 -35.19 44.85 -1.13
N GLY A 222 -34.16 44.04 -0.97
CA GLY A 222 -33.88 42.98 -1.89
C GLY A 222 -34.40 41.70 -1.32
N ARG A 223 -35.26 41.11 -2.07
CA ARG A 223 -35.52 39.68 -2.20
C ARG A 223 -34.86 38.82 -1.11
N THR A 224 -35.45 38.87 0.05
CA THR A 224 -35.29 37.78 1.00
C THR A 224 -36.03 36.58 0.44
N ARG A 225 -35.52 35.38 0.63
CA ARG A 225 -36.12 34.09 0.24
C ARG A 225 -37.62 34.04 0.61
N TYR A 226 -38.03 34.77 1.64
CA TYR A 226 -39.39 34.92 2.15
C TYR A 226 -40.28 35.82 1.30
N ALA A 227 -39.75 36.79 0.54
CA ALA A 227 -40.52 37.64 -0.34
C ALA A 227 -41.00 36.89 -1.59
N SER A 228 -40.28 35.88 -2.04
CA SER A 228 -40.69 35.04 -3.19
C SER A 228 -41.74 33.99 -2.81
N GLU A 229 -41.78 33.55 -1.54
CA GLU A 229 -42.82 32.65 -1.05
C GLU A 229 -44.17 33.38 -0.81
N ARG A 230 -44.12 34.62 -0.36
CA ARG A 230 -45.32 35.43 -0.19
C ARG A 230 -46.04 35.73 -1.53
N LYS A 231 -45.27 36.04 -2.56
CA LYS A 231 -45.83 36.27 -3.91
C LYS A 231 -46.49 35.04 -4.50
N ARG A 232 -45.97 33.84 -4.19
CA ARG A 232 -46.54 32.58 -4.66
C ARG A 232 -47.77 32.15 -3.89
N ALA A 233 -47.95 32.60 -2.64
CA ALA A 233 -49.16 32.40 -1.85
C ALA A 233 -50.31 33.32 -2.27
N GLU A 234 -50.01 34.52 -2.74
CA GLU A 234 -51.01 35.48 -3.25
C GLU A 234 -51.51 35.13 -4.67
N GLU A 235 -50.72 34.38 -5.44
CA GLU A 235 -51.08 33.97 -6.81
C GLU A 235 -51.94 32.69 -6.86
N ASN A 236 -52.10 31.99 -5.73
CA ASN A 236 -52.89 30.77 -5.58
C ASN A 236 -54.19 30.95 -4.77
N VAL A 237 -54.66 32.15 -4.54
CA VAL A 237 -55.97 32.52 -3.98
C VAL A 237 -56.78 33.21 -5.07
#